data_091f2a059ab3c490f12df91a6a551d94
#
_entry.id   091f2a059ab3c490f12df91a6a551d94
#
_cell.length_a   1.000
_cell.length_b   1.000
_cell.length_c   1.000
_cell.angle_alpha   90.00
_cell.angle_beta   90.00
_cell.angle_gamma   90.00
#
_symmetry.space_group_name_H-M   'P 1'
#
loop_
_entity.id
_entity.type
_entity.pdbx_description
1 polymer ?
#
loop_
_entity_poly.entity_id
_entity_poly.type
_entity_poly.pdbx_seq_one_letter_code
_entity_poly.pdbx_strand_id
1 'polypeptide(L)'
;MSKKQKKMLARIIISFILFLAVVFIPINNKYLQLVAALIPFIIIGYDILLKSARNILHGQIFDENFLMSIATIGSFVLGYCNGTGDYDEGTAVMLFYQIGEFFQSYAVGSSRKSIAALMDIRPDFANVEINGQIISTAPEEVEIGSITVIKPGERIPLDGIVEEGNSSIDTSALTGESMPRDVAAGDGVISGCINLSGMLKVRTTKQYGESTVSKILDLVENSSSKKSKAENFITKFAKYYTCLLYTSPSPRD
;
A
#
# COMPACT_ATOMS: atom_id res chain seq x y z
N MET A 1 -4.43 -5.75 -9.09
CA MET A 1 -5.56 -4.87 -8.72
C MET A 1 -6.52 -5.59 -7.80
N SER A 2 -6.90 -4.96 -6.68
CA SER A 2 -7.93 -5.48 -5.77
C SER A 2 -9.33 -5.38 -6.39
N LYS A 3 -10.32 -6.16 -5.84
CA LYS A 3 -11.73 -6.04 -6.27
C LYS A 3 -12.27 -4.61 -6.12
N LYS A 4 -11.82 -3.87 -5.09
CA LYS A 4 -12.18 -2.48 -4.83
C LYS A 4 -11.63 -1.54 -5.91
N GLN A 5 -10.37 -1.71 -6.30
CA GLN A 5 -9.73 -0.92 -7.37
C GLN A 5 -10.39 -1.14 -8.74
N LYS A 6 -10.78 -2.40 -9.06
CA LYS A 6 -11.51 -2.68 -10.30
C LYS A 6 -12.87 -1.99 -10.36
N LYS A 7 -13.62 -1.97 -9.24
CA LYS A 7 -14.89 -1.25 -9.14
C LYS A 7 -14.71 0.27 -9.30
N MET A 8 -13.66 0.84 -8.68
CA MET A 8 -13.36 2.27 -8.79
C MET A 8 -13.00 2.65 -10.23
N LEU A 9 -12.16 1.86 -10.89
CA LEU A 9 -11.80 2.08 -12.29
C LEU A 9 -13.04 2.01 -13.21
N ALA A 10 -13.91 1.02 -13.03
CA ALA A 10 -15.13 0.91 -13.81
C ALA A 10 -16.05 2.14 -13.63
N ARG A 11 -16.20 2.64 -12.41
CA ARG A 11 -16.95 3.87 -12.12
C ARG A 11 -16.35 5.10 -12.82
N ILE A 12 -15.03 5.25 -12.77
CA ILE A 12 -14.32 6.35 -13.44
C ILE A 12 -14.61 6.31 -14.95
N ILE A 13 -14.48 5.13 -15.57
CA ILE A 13 -14.71 4.97 -17.01
C ILE A 13 -16.16 5.28 -17.37
N ILE A 14 -17.13 4.74 -16.63
CA ILE A 14 -18.57 4.97 -16.90
C ILE A 14 -18.90 6.47 -16.73
N SER A 15 -18.47 7.08 -15.63
CA SER A 15 -18.72 8.49 -15.38
C SER A 15 -18.02 9.39 -16.39
N PHE A 16 -16.84 9.04 -16.87
CA PHE A 16 -16.12 9.77 -17.89
C PHE A 16 -16.85 9.73 -19.26
N ILE A 17 -17.35 8.58 -19.66
CA ILE A 17 -18.14 8.44 -20.89
C ILE A 17 -19.43 9.26 -20.81
N LEU A 18 -20.14 9.19 -19.67
CA LEU A 18 -21.35 9.97 -19.45
C LEU A 18 -21.06 11.49 -19.43
N PHE A 19 -19.97 11.88 -18.81
CA PHE A 19 -19.52 13.27 -18.79
C PHE A 19 -19.25 13.80 -20.19
N LEU A 20 -18.51 13.05 -21.02
CA LEU A 20 -18.28 13.43 -22.41
C LEU A 20 -19.59 13.52 -23.20
N ALA A 21 -20.51 12.60 -22.98
CA ALA A 21 -21.82 12.66 -23.63
C ALA A 21 -22.60 13.95 -23.28
N VAL A 22 -22.55 14.39 -22.00
CA VAL A 22 -23.21 15.62 -21.55
C VAL A 22 -22.53 16.86 -22.16
N VAL A 23 -21.21 16.88 -22.27
CA VAL A 23 -20.44 18.01 -22.81
C VAL A 23 -20.66 18.16 -24.35
N PHE A 24 -20.71 17.04 -25.07
CA PHE A 24 -20.79 17.08 -26.54
C PHE A 24 -22.22 17.13 -27.09
N ILE A 25 -23.24 16.75 -26.29
CA ILE A 25 -24.64 16.80 -26.73
C ILE A 25 -25.24 18.14 -26.31
N PRO A 26 -25.60 19.03 -27.23
CA PRO A 26 -26.22 20.31 -26.89
C PRO A 26 -27.63 20.09 -26.33
N ILE A 27 -27.80 20.34 -25.03
CA ILE A 27 -29.09 20.22 -24.34
C ILE A 27 -29.64 21.64 -24.13
N ASN A 28 -30.64 22.04 -24.89
CA ASN A 28 -31.25 23.38 -24.82
C ASN A 28 -32.11 23.64 -23.57
N ASN A 29 -32.50 22.58 -22.86
CA ASN A 29 -33.32 22.70 -21.66
C ASN A 29 -32.43 22.71 -20.40
N LYS A 30 -32.43 23.83 -19.65
CA LYS A 30 -31.63 24.06 -18.45
C LYS A 30 -31.83 22.96 -17.37
N TYR A 31 -33.08 22.52 -17.16
CA TYR A 31 -33.35 21.48 -16.16
C TYR A 31 -32.86 20.10 -16.62
N LEU A 32 -33.00 19.81 -17.91
CA LEU A 32 -32.49 18.54 -18.46
C LEU A 32 -30.97 18.49 -18.44
N GLN A 33 -30.31 19.63 -18.72
CA GLN A 33 -28.84 19.75 -18.63
C GLN A 33 -28.35 19.53 -17.19
N LEU A 34 -29.01 20.14 -16.19
CA LEU A 34 -28.68 19.93 -14.77
C LEU A 34 -28.81 18.44 -14.39
N VAL A 35 -29.93 17.80 -14.73
CA VAL A 35 -30.14 16.38 -14.43
C VAL A 35 -29.11 15.51 -15.12
N ALA A 36 -28.83 15.78 -16.40
CA ALA A 36 -27.82 15.04 -17.18
C ALA A 36 -26.41 15.16 -16.55
N ALA A 37 -26.02 16.35 -16.08
CA ALA A 37 -24.72 16.57 -15.40
C ALA A 37 -24.64 15.95 -14.00
N LEU A 38 -25.77 15.89 -13.28
CA LEU A 38 -25.82 15.26 -11.94
C LEU A 38 -25.60 13.76 -11.99
N ILE A 39 -25.97 13.07 -13.06
CA ILE A 39 -25.80 11.61 -13.17
C ILE A 39 -24.33 11.21 -13.08
N PRO A 40 -23.41 11.67 -13.96
CA PRO A 40 -21.99 11.32 -13.84
C PRO A 40 -21.38 11.83 -12.53
N PHE A 41 -21.79 13.01 -12.04
CA PHE A 41 -21.34 13.56 -10.77
C PHE A 41 -21.67 12.66 -9.58
N ILE A 42 -22.89 12.17 -9.47
CA ILE A 42 -23.30 11.28 -8.37
C ILE A 42 -22.60 9.92 -8.52
N ILE A 43 -22.50 9.35 -9.72
CA ILE A 43 -21.83 8.07 -9.93
C ILE A 43 -20.36 8.13 -9.47
N ILE A 44 -19.65 9.21 -9.76
CA ILE A 44 -18.24 9.33 -9.41
C ILE A 44 -18.03 9.80 -7.97
N GLY A 45 -18.88 10.70 -7.47
CA GLY A 45 -18.67 11.43 -6.23
C GLY A 45 -19.37 10.87 -4.99
N TYR A 46 -20.29 9.87 -5.13
CA TYR A 46 -21.12 9.45 -4.01
C TYR A 46 -20.34 9.02 -2.77
N ASP A 47 -19.19 8.37 -2.92
CA ASP A 47 -18.34 7.91 -1.82
C ASP A 47 -17.62 9.07 -1.11
N ILE A 48 -17.23 10.10 -1.84
CA ILE A 48 -16.63 11.33 -1.30
C ILE A 48 -17.70 12.12 -0.54
N LEU A 49 -18.87 12.30 -1.14
CA LEU A 49 -20.00 13.01 -0.51
C LEU A 49 -20.44 12.31 0.78
N LEU A 50 -20.55 10.99 0.78
CA LEU A 50 -20.89 10.20 1.97
C LEU A 50 -19.80 10.26 3.05
N LYS A 51 -18.51 10.21 2.67
CA LYS A 51 -17.40 10.37 3.62
C LYS A 51 -17.41 11.77 4.22
N SER A 52 -17.57 12.81 3.39
CA SER A 52 -17.67 14.20 3.84
C SER A 52 -18.80 14.37 4.84
N ALA A 53 -20.02 13.90 4.54
CA ALA A 53 -21.15 13.95 5.44
C ALA A 53 -20.90 13.22 6.76
N ARG A 54 -20.28 12.03 6.71
CA ARG A 54 -19.93 11.27 7.92
C ARG A 54 -18.87 11.97 8.75
N ASN A 55 -17.85 12.57 8.12
CA ASN A 55 -16.76 13.26 8.81
C ASN A 55 -17.26 14.54 9.50
N ILE A 56 -18.22 15.25 8.90
CA ILE A 56 -18.91 16.38 9.53
C ILE A 56 -19.61 15.93 10.82
N LEU A 57 -20.36 14.82 10.76
CA LEU A 57 -21.06 14.28 11.92
C LEU A 57 -20.11 13.84 13.06
N HIS A 58 -18.86 13.49 12.74
CA HIS A 58 -17.83 13.15 13.73
C HIS A 58 -16.92 14.32 14.13
N GLY A 59 -17.27 15.57 13.75
CA GLY A 59 -16.52 16.77 14.12
C GLY A 59 -15.23 17.00 13.35
N GLN A 60 -14.99 16.25 12.27
CA GLN A 60 -13.85 16.42 11.38
C GLN A 60 -14.28 17.24 10.15
N ILE A 61 -14.46 18.55 10.35
CA ILE A 61 -15.09 19.43 9.35
C ILE A 61 -14.14 19.86 8.24
N PHE A 62 -12.81 19.85 8.46
CA PHE A 62 -11.82 20.38 7.51
C PHE A 62 -10.91 19.27 6.96
N ASP A 63 -11.50 18.25 6.32
CA ASP A 63 -10.76 17.29 5.54
C ASP A 63 -10.87 17.59 4.03
N GLU A 64 -10.02 16.94 3.24
CA GLU A 64 -10.00 17.09 1.79
C GLU A 64 -11.33 16.71 1.12
N ASN A 65 -12.03 15.67 1.65
CA ASN A 65 -13.32 15.24 1.11
C ASN A 65 -14.39 16.32 1.29
N PHE A 66 -14.37 17.03 2.42
CA PHE A 66 -15.27 18.14 2.71
C PHE A 66 -15.03 19.31 1.75
N LEU A 67 -13.77 19.73 1.57
CA LEU A 67 -13.40 20.81 0.66
C LEU A 67 -13.80 20.49 -0.78
N MET A 68 -13.51 19.27 -1.24
CA MET A 68 -13.91 18.81 -2.57
C MET A 68 -15.42 18.78 -2.75
N SER A 69 -16.17 18.32 -1.73
CA SER A 69 -17.64 18.28 -1.76
C SER A 69 -18.23 19.68 -1.85
N ILE A 70 -17.75 20.63 -1.05
CA ILE A 70 -18.24 22.04 -1.10
C ILE A 70 -17.89 22.68 -2.44
N ALA A 71 -16.66 22.54 -2.92
CA ALA A 71 -16.23 23.14 -4.19
C ALA A 71 -17.08 22.64 -5.36
N THR A 72 -17.30 21.33 -5.44
CA THR A 72 -18.05 20.73 -6.55
C THR A 72 -19.54 20.99 -6.46
N ILE A 73 -20.17 20.94 -5.27
CA ILE A 73 -21.57 21.32 -5.07
C ILE A 73 -21.75 22.82 -5.35
N GLY A 74 -20.80 23.64 -4.89
CA GLY A 74 -20.79 25.08 -5.14
C GLY A 74 -20.77 25.43 -6.63
N SER A 75 -19.99 24.73 -7.44
CA SER A 75 -19.99 24.88 -8.90
C SER A 75 -21.37 24.62 -9.50
N PHE A 76 -22.06 23.55 -9.09
CA PHE A 76 -23.45 23.28 -9.54
C PHE A 76 -24.44 24.36 -9.13
N VAL A 77 -24.33 24.85 -7.87
CA VAL A 77 -25.20 25.93 -7.36
C VAL A 77 -24.97 27.23 -8.15
N LEU A 78 -23.71 27.60 -8.38
CA LEU A 78 -23.36 28.80 -9.16
C LEU A 78 -23.82 28.70 -10.61
N GLY A 79 -23.61 27.57 -11.28
CA GLY A 79 -24.10 27.32 -12.63
C GLY A 79 -25.61 27.42 -12.75
N TYR A 80 -26.35 27.00 -11.71
CA TYR A 80 -27.80 27.13 -11.65
C TYR A 80 -28.24 28.58 -11.39
N CYS A 81 -27.66 29.27 -10.40
CA CYS A 81 -28.03 30.63 -10.02
C CYS A 81 -27.69 31.65 -11.09
N ASN A 82 -26.51 31.55 -11.70
CA ASN A 82 -26.06 32.46 -12.76
C ASN A 82 -26.75 32.18 -14.11
N GLY A 83 -27.40 31.03 -14.25
CA GLY A 83 -28.07 30.63 -15.48
C GLY A 83 -27.13 30.27 -16.64
N THR A 84 -25.83 30.14 -16.37
CA THR A 84 -24.82 29.81 -17.39
C THR A 84 -24.91 28.36 -17.84
N GLY A 85 -25.39 27.46 -16.98
CA GLY A 85 -25.46 26.02 -17.28
C GLY A 85 -24.12 25.30 -17.19
N ASP A 86 -23.09 25.94 -16.64
CA ASP A 86 -21.71 25.42 -16.54
C ASP A 86 -21.61 24.41 -15.38
N TYR A 87 -22.25 23.23 -15.55
CA TYR A 87 -22.23 22.12 -14.57
C TYR A 87 -21.07 21.15 -14.76
N ASP A 88 -20.39 21.25 -15.88
CA ASP A 88 -19.29 20.39 -16.31
C ASP A 88 -18.04 20.57 -15.45
N GLU A 89 -17.77 21.80 -14.98
CA GLU A 89 -16.62 22.08 -14.10
C GLU A 89 -16.65 21.25 -12.82
N GLY A 90 -17.78 21.20 -12.10
CA GLY A 90 -17.92 20.43 -10.86
C GLY A 90 -17.74 18.93 -11.08
N THR A 91 -18.27 18.42 -12.19
CA THR A 91 -18.12 17.00 -12.55
C THR A 91 -16.69 16.69 -12.99
N ALA A 92 -16.05 17.57 -13.76
CA ALA A 92 -14.67 17.41 -14.19
C ALA A 92 -13.71 17.39 -12.99
N VAL A 93 -13.85 18.32 -12.05
CA VAL A 93 -13.03 18.36 -10.81
C VAL A 93 -13.17 17.06 -10.02
N MET A 94 -14.40 16.56 -9.84
CA MET A 94 -14.65 15.30 -9.12
C MET A 94 -14.04 14.10 -9.85
N LEU A 95 -14.09 14.08 -11.18
CA LEU A 95 -13.46 13.04 -12.01
C LEU A 95 -11.94 13.04 -11.84
N PHE A 96 -11.28 14.20 -11.97
CA PHE A 96 -9.84 14.30 -11.78
C PHE A 96 -9.40 13.91 -10.39
N TYR A 97 -10.15 14.30 -9.36
CA TYR A 97 -9.89 13.88 -8.00
C TYR A 97 -9.96 12.36 -7.84
N GLN A 98 -10.99 11.71 -8.36
CA GLN A 98 -11.13 10.26 -8.30
C GLN A 98 -10.06 9.51 -9.10
N ILE A 99 -9.61 10.06 -10.21
CA ILE A 99 -8.47 9.52 -10.95
C ILE A 99 -7.20 9.59 -10.08
N GLY A 100 -6.95 10.71 -9.40
CA GLY A 100 -5.84 10.87 -8.46
C GLY A 100 -5.88 9.85 -7.32
N GLU A 101 -7.05 9.70 -6.68
CA GLU A 101 -7.29 8.70 -5.62
C GLU A 101 -7.06 7.26 -6.10
N PHE A 102 -7.48 6.97 -7.34
CA PHE A 102 -7.22 5.67 -7.95
C PHE A 102 -5.72 5.39 -8.09
N PHE A 103 -4.95 6.33 -8.65
CA PHE A 103 -3.50 6.17 -8.80
C PHE A 103 -2.79 6.07 -7.45
N GLN A 104 -3.17 6.88 -6.48
CA GLN A 104 -2.66 6.80 -5.11
C GLN A 104 -2.94 5.43 -4.48
N SER A 105 -4.18 4.95 -4.55
CA SER A 105 -4.58 3.63 -4.05
C SER A 105 -3.83 2.49 -4.76
N TYR A 106 -3.58 2.62 -6.06
CA TYR A 106 -2.84 1.65 -6.84
C TYR A 106 -1.36 1.60 -6.42
N ALA A 107 -0.71 2.76 -6.32
CA ALA A 107 0.69 2.89 -5.90
C ALA A 107 0.92 2.35 -4.48
N VAL A 108 0.08 2.75 -3.51
CA VAL A 108 0.13 2.25 -2.12
C VAL A 108 -0.14 0.75 -2.06
N GLY A 109 -1.11 0.25 -2.83
CA GLY A 109 -1.43 -1.17 -2.88
C GLY A 109 -0.30 -2.03 -3.45
N SER A 110 0.45 -1.52 -4.43
CA SER A 110 1.64 -2.19 -4.97
C SER A 110 2.77 -2.25 -3.96
N SER A 111 3.05 -1.14 -3.28
CA SER A 111 4.07 -1.06 -2.23
C SER A 111 3.79 -2.04 -1.07
N ARG A 112 2.53 -2.09 -0.60
CA ARG A 112 2.13 -3.03 0.46
C ARG A 112 2.28 -4.50 0.08
N LYS A 113 2.05 -4.86 -1.19
CA LYS A 113 2.29 -6.24 -1.67
C LYS A 113 3.77 -6.61 -1.62
N SER A 114 4.65 -5.69 -2.00
CA SER A 114 6.10 -5.92 -1.94
C SER A 114 6.57 -6.11 -0.50
N ILE A 115 6.04 -5.32 0.45
CA ILE A 115 6.32 -5.47 1.88
C ILE A 115 5.79 -6.80 2.43
N ALA A 116 4.57 -7.21 2.07
CA ALA A 116 4.02 -8.50 2.49
C ALA A 116 4.82 -9.69 1.95
N ALA A 117 5.32 -9.61 0.72
CA ALA A 117 6.20 -10.64 0.16
C ALA A 117 7.54 -10.73 0.91
N LEU A 118 8.05 -9.62 1.45
CA LEU A 118 9.24 -9.63 2.32
C LEU A 118 8.95 -10.25 3.69
N MET A 119 7.73 -10.09 4.23
CA MET A 119 7.35 -10.76 5.49
C MET A 119 7.22 -12.28 5.33
N ASP A 120 6.94 -12.76 4.13
CA ASP A 120 6.87 -14.19 3.81
C ASP A 120 8.25 -14.89 3.82
N ILE A 121 9.36 -14.12 3.93
CA ILE A 121 10.72 -14.65 4.05
C ILE A 121 11.00 -15.18 5.48
N ARG A 122 10.22 -14.80 6.48
CA ARG A 122 10.40 -15.22 7.87
C ARG A 122 10.26 -16.73 7.98
N PRO A 123 11.27 -17.44 8.57
CA PRO A 123 11.15 -18.86 8.87
C PRO A 123 10.17 -19.08 10.02
N ASP A 124 9.27 -20.05 9.87
CA ASP A 124 8.26 -20.38 10.90
C ASP A 124 8.83 -21.25 12.03
N PHE A 125 9.84 -22.07 11.74
CA PHE A 125 10.44 -23.00 12.68
C PHE A 125 11.92 -23.27 12.34
N ALA A 126 12.64 -23.82 13.29
CA ALA A 126 13.98 -24.35 13.14
C ALA A 126 14.02 -25.81 13.68
N ASN A 127 14.56 -26.72 12.86
CA ASN A 127 14.80 -28.10 13.29
C ASN A 127 16.22 -28.19 13.85
N VAL A 128 16.34 -28.28 15.18
CA VAL A 128 17.63 -28.35 15.90
C VAL A 128 17.97 -29.79 16.25
N GLU A 129 19.20 -30.19 16.00
CA GLU A 129 19.72 -31.51 16.37
C GLU A 129 20.28 -31.44 17.81
N ILE A 130 19.63 -32.16 18.76
CA ILE A 130 20.06 -32.26 20.16
C ILE A 130 20.21 -33.75 20.48
N ASN A 131 21.40 -34.17 20.82
CA ASN A 131 21.72 -35.57 21.20
C ASN A 131 21.28 -36.60 20.11
N GLY A 132 21.39 -36.23 18.83
CA GLY A 132 21.00 -37.08 17.70
C GLY A 132 19.48 -37.10 17.41
N GLN A 133 18.69 -36.33 18.12
CA GLN A 133 17.26 -36.17 17.86
C GLN A 133 17.00 -34.79 17.26
N ILE A 134 16.09 -34.74 16.29
CA ILE A 134 15.67 -33.47 15.66
C ILE A 134 14.44 -32.95 16.39
N ILE A 135 14.57 -31.79 16.99
CA ILE A 135 13.50 -31.09 17.70
C ILE A 135 13.15 -29.80 16.93
N SER A 136 11.86 -29.65 16.62
CA SER A 136 11.38 -28.42 15.99
C SER A 136 11.07 -27.38 17.07
N THR A 137 11.68 -26.19 16.95
CA THR A 137 11.53 -25.09 17.90
C THR A 137 11.35 -23.76 17.16
N ALA A 138 11.00 -22.69 17.88
CA ALA A 138 10.95 -21.36 17.31
C ALA A 138 12.38 -20.87 16.99
N PRO A 139 12.61 -20.18 15.87
CA PRO A 139 13.94 -19.67 15.53
C PRO A 139 14.54 -18.73 16.58
N GLU A 140 13.70 -18.07 17.37
CA GLU A 140 14.08 -17.18 18.47
C GLU A 140 14.72 -17.91 19.67
N GLU A 141 14.43 -19.22 19.82
CA GLU A 141 14.92 -20.05 20.91
C GLU A 141 16.23 -20.78 20.58
N VAL A 142 16.71 -20.65 19.33
CA VAL A 142 17.92 -21.34 18.88
C VAL A 142 19.16 -20.57 19.33
N GLU A 143 20.04 -21.24 20.07
CA GLU A 143 21.31 -20.66 20.53
C GLU A 143 22.39 -20.69 19.45
N ILE A 144 23.35 -19.75 19.56
CA ILE A 144 24.52 -19.72 18.69
C ILE A 144 25.34 -21.02 18.90
N GLY A 145 25.77 -21.61 17.79
CA GLY A 145 26.50 -22.87 17.78
C GLY A 145 25.65 -24.12 17.71
N SER A 146 24.32 -23.99 17.79
CA SER A 146 23.40 -25.11 17.58
C SER A 146 23.46 -25.62 16.14
N ILE A 147 23.25 -26.92 15.93
CA ILE A 147 23.16 -27.53 14.62
C ILE A 147 21.70 -27.56 14.18
N THR A 148 21.39 -26.86 13.10
CA THR A 148 20.06 -26.88 12.46
C THR A 148 20.07 -27.82 11.26
N VAL A 149 19.06 -28.66 11.13
CA VAL A 149 18.87 -29.61 10.03
C VAL A 149 17.84 -29.04 9.07
N ILE A 150 18.22 -28.82 7.84
CA ILE A 150 17.40 -28.14 6.82
C ILE A 150 17.16 -29.08 5.66
N LYS A 151 15.91 -29.48 5.47
CA LYS A 151 15.50 -30.39 4.38
C LYS A 151 15.25 -29.63 3.09
N PRO A 152 15.27 -30.33 1.92
CA PRO A 152 14.83 -29.72 0.68
C PRO A 152 13.42 -29.13 0.78
N GLY A 153 13.25 -27.90 0.28
CA GLY A 153 12.00 -27.11 0.34
C GLY A 153 11.84 -26.29 1.63
N GLU A 154 12.67 -26.50 2.65
CA GLU A 154 12.63 -25.73 3.89
C GLU A 154 13.43 -24.42 3.77
N ARG A 155 13.01 -23.41 4.52
CA ARG A 155 13.77 -22.16 4.68
C ARG A 155 14.88 -22.32 5.68
N ILE A 156 16.01 -21.68 5.41
CA ILE A 156 17.14 -21.60 6.35
C ILE A 156 16.71 -20.69 7.50
N PRO A 157 16.65 -21.22 8.75
CA PRO A 157 16.07 -20.46 9.86
C PRO A 157 16.98 -19.35 10.40
N LEU A 158 18.28 -19.59 10.41
CA LEU A 158 19.29 -18.69 10.98
C LEU A 158 20.52 -18.62 10.10
N ASP A 159 21.26 -17.51 10.18
CA ASP A 159 22.57 -17.39 9.50
C ASP A 159 23.55 -18.39 10.13
N GLY A 160 24.32 -19.07 9.27
CA GLY A 160 25.25 -20.09 9.75
C GLY A 160 26.24 -20.55 8.70
N ILE A 161 27.01 -21.58 9.08
CA ILE A 161 27.99 -22.24 8.22
C ILE A 161 27.54 -23.69 8.04
N VAL A 162 27.55 -24.18 6.81
CA VAL A 162 27.27 -25.59 6.49
C VAL A 162 28.34 -26.48 7.10
N GLU A 163 27.93 -27.42 7.98
CA GLU A 163 28.84 -28.45 8.51
C GLU A 163 28.83 -29.71 7.70
N GLU A 164 27.64 -30.15 7.30
CA GLU A 164 27.45 -31.37 6.53
C GLU A 164 26.42 -31.16 5.43
N GLY A 165 26.63 -31.83 4.30
CA GLY A 165 25.72 -31.83 3.17
C GLY A 165 26.15 -30.92 2.04
N ASN A 166 25.52 -31.14 0.89
CA ASN A 166 25.68 -30.34 -0.32
C ASN A 166 24.28 -30.05 -0.86
N SER A 167 24.02 -28.82 -1.26
CA SER A 167 22.75 -28.43 -1.83
C SER A 167 22.87 -27.18 -2.71
N SER A 168 21.80 -26.88 -3.45
CA SER A 168 21.60 -25.58 -4.06
C SER A 168 20.59 -24.81 -3.23
N ILE A 169 20.84 -23.53 -2.98
CA ILE A 169 19.94 -22.63 -2.24
C ILE A 169 19.41 -21.53 -3.15
N ASP A 170 18.11 -21.22 -3.01
CA ASP A 170 17.48 -20.09 -3.66
C ASP A 170 17.63 -18.85 -2.78
N THR A 171 18.38 -17.88 -3.27
CA THR A 171 18.64 -16.59 -2.62
C THR A 171 17.79 -15.45 -3.22
N SER A 172 16.95 -15.73 -4.21
CA SER A 172 16.25 -14.72 -5.02
C SER A 172 15.39 -13.76 -4.20
N ALA A 173 14.80 -14.24 -3.11
CA ALA A 173 13.98 -13.42 -2.22
C ALA A 173 14.78 -12.32 -1.48
N LEU A 174 16.10 -12.51 -1.31
CA LEU A 174 16.98 -11.59 -0.59
C LEU A 174 17.87 -10.77 -1.52
N THR A 175 18.46 -11.43 -2.54
CA THR A 175 19.43 -10.79 -3.44
C THR A 175 18.83 -10.34 -4.76
N GLY A 176 17.67 -10.89 -5.14
CA GLY A 176 17.06 -10.69 -6.45
C GLY A 176 17.69 -11.53 -7.56
N GLU A 177 18.72 -12.33 -7.27
CA GLU A 177 19.37 -13.22 -8.25
C GLU A 177 18.52 -14.47 -8.46
N SER A 178 18.13 -14.73 -9.73
CA SER A 178 17.27 -15.86 -10.07
C SER A 178 18.00 -17.20 -10.16
N MET A 179 19.32 -17.19 -10.18
CA MET A 179 20.11 -18.43 -10.24
C MET A 179 20.38 -18.98 -8.84
N PRO A 180 20.05 -20.25 -8.56
CA PRO A 180 20.40 -20.89 -7.32
C PRO A 180 21.92 -20.90 -7.11
N ARG A 181 22.33 -20.79 -5.85
CA ARG A 181 23.74 -20.86 -5.45
C ARG A 181 24.03 -22.23 -4.84
N ASP A 182 25.05 -22.92 -5.35
CA ASP A 182 25.51 -24.18 -4.75
C ASP A 182 26.26 -23.89 -3.45
N VAL A 183 26.05 -24.75 -2.45
CA VAL A 183 26.66 -24.69 -1.14
C VAL A 183 27.10 -26.07 -0.66
N ALA A 184 28.28 -26.10 -0.02
CA ALA A 184 28.92 -27.29 0.53
C ALA A 184 29.42 -27.03 1.96
N ALA A 185 29.97 -28.06 2.59
CA ALA A 185 30.57 -27.93 3.92
C ALA A 185 31.65 -26.81 3.97
N GLY A 186 31.54 -25.90 4.91
CA GLY A 186 32.39 -24.72 5.05
C GLY A 186 31.79 -23.43 4.46
N ASP A 187 30.74 -23.52 3.64
CA ASP A 187 30.09 -22.35 3.06
C ASP A 187 29.13 -21.65 4.05
N GLY A 188 29.09 -20.32 3.97
CA GLY A 188 28.13 -19.52 4.72
C GLY A 188 26.76 -19.51 4.06
N VAL A 189 25.71 -19.66 4.86
CA VAL A 189 24.31 -19.57 4.43
C VAL A 189 23.57 -18.48 5.23
N ILE A 190 22.54 -17.91 4.60
CA ILE A 190 21.80 -16.76 5.11
C ILE A 190 20.37 -17.21 5.42
N SER A 191 19.84 -16.75 6.56
CA SER A 191 18.43 -16.98 6.93
C SER A 191 17.47 -16.47 5.87
N GLY A 192 16.35 -17.17 5.68
CA GLY A 192 15.30 -16.81 4.71
C GLY A 192 15.50 -17.37 3.30
N CYS A 193 16.71 -17.84 2.94
CA CYS A 193 16.93 -18.60 1.70
C CYS A 193 16.22 -19.95 1.75
N ILE A 194 15.84 -20.49 0.59
CA ILE A 194 15.18 -21.80 0.49
C ILE A 194 16.22 -22.84 0.08
N ASN A 195 16.28 -23.92 0.82
CA ASN A 195 17.09 -25.09 0.46
C ASN A 195 16.38 -25.90 -0.63
N LEU A 196 17.03 -26.20 -1.76
CA LEU A 196 16.36 -26.79 -2.92
C LEU A 196 16.56 -28.31 -3.06
N SER A 197 17.77 -28.83 -2.89
CA SER A 197 18.08 -30.18 -3.35
C SER A 197 18.52 -31.15 -2.25
N GLY A 198 19.54 -30.84 -1.47
CA GLY A 198 20.13 -31.73 -0.49
C GLY A 198 19.75 -31.37 0.95
N MET A 199 19.89 -32.31 1.88
CA MET A 199 19.78 -32.00 3.30
C MET A 199 21.06 -31.31 3.76
N LEU A 200 20.92 -30.21 4.51
CA LEU A 200 22.02 -29.45 5.07
C LEU A 200 21.97 -29.51 6.61
N LYS A 201 23.14 -29.71 7.24
CA LYS A 201 23.35 -29.39 8.64
C LYS A 201 24.14 -28.10 8.73
N VAL A 202 23.57 -27.13 9.40
CA VAL A 202 24.11 -25.77 9.50
C VAL A 202 24.35 -25.41 10.95
N ARG A 203 25.58 -25.02 11.28
CA ARG A 203 25.93 -24.45 12.60
C ARG A 203 25.53 -22.99 12.63
N THR A 204 24.67 -22.60 13.54
CA THR A 204 24.22 -21.22 13.71
C THR A 204 25.36 -20.32 14.17
N THR A 205 25.50 -19.17 13.53
CA THR A 205 26.57 -18.16 13.87
C THR A 205 26.02 -16.88 14.49
N LYS A 206 24.69 -16.67 14.39
CA LYS A 206 24.03 -15.48 14.92
C LYS A 206 22.73 -15.87 15.63
N GLN A 207 22.33 -15.06 16.62
CA GLN A 207 20.98 -15.16 17.19
C GLN A 207 19.94 -14.65 16.19
N TYR A 208 18.68 -15.04 16.40
CA TYR A 208 17.57 -14.66 15.51
C TYR A 208 17.47 -13.15 15.30
N GLY A 209 17.54 -12.33 16.38
CA GLY A 209 17.47 -10.88 16.29
C GLY A 209 18.61 -10.22 15.50
N GLU A 210 19.74 -10.91 15.35
CA GLU A 210 20.90 -10.48 14.57
C GLU A 210 20.95 -11.10 13.16
N SER A 211 20.02 -12.01 12.86
CA SER A 211 19.94 -12.67 11.55
C SER A 211 19.63 -11.67 10.43
N THR A 212 20.03 -12.03 9.23
CA THR A 212 19.82 -11.18 8.05
C THR A 212 18.33 -10.88 7.80
N VAL A 213 17.47 -11.89 7.95
CA VAL A 213 16.01 -11.71 7.81
C VAL A 213 15.45 -10.76 8.86
N SER A 214 15.83 -10.94 10.14
CA SER A 214 15.36 -10.07 11.21
C SER A 214 15.72 -8.61 10.99
N LYS A 215 16.94 -8.32 10.56
CA LYS A 215 17.39 -6.95 10.23
C LYS A 215 16.63 -6.36 9.05
N ILE A 216 16.33 -7.14 8.01
CA ILE A 216 15.56 -6.67 6.86
C ILE A 216 14.13 -6.33 7.30
N LEU A 217 13.48 -7.21 8.09
CA LEU A 217 12.13 -6.97 8.60
C LEU A 217 12.07 -5.72 9.48
N ASP A 218 13.04 -5.54 10.36
CA ASP A 218 13.16 -4.36 11.24
C ASP A 218 13.31 -3.05 10.44
N LEU A 219 14.13 -3.06 9.39
CA LEU A 219 14.29 -1.91 8.49
C LEU A 219 12.99 -1.56 7.75
N VAL A 220 12.25 -2.56 7.29
CA VAL A 220 10.97 -2.38 6.60
C VAL A 220 9.91 -1.83 7.55
N GLU A 221 9.79 -2.40 8.76
CA GLU A 221 8.82 -1.98 9.77
C GLU A 221 9.08 -0.56 10.26
N ASN A 222 10.33 -0.24 10.57
CA ASN A 222 10.75 1.10 10.99
C ASN A 222 10.57 2.15 9.89
N SER A 223 10.80 1.79 8.63
CA SER A 223 10.57 2.69 7.48
C SER A 223 9.10 3.01 7.29
N SER A 224 8.22 2.01 7.44
CA SER A 224 6.77 2.19 7.38
C SER A 224 6.23 3.08 8.51
N SER A 225 6.75 2.92 9.71
CA SER A 225 6.39 3.73 10.89
C SER A 225 6.79 5.20 10.74
N LYS A 226 7.96 5.49 10.19
CA LYS A 226 8.42 6.87 9.92
C LYS A 226 7.56 7.58 8.88
N LYS A 227 7.13 6.88 7.83
CA LYS A 227 6.24 7.42 6.79
C LYS A 227 4.89 7.84 7.36
N SER A 228 4.28 7.02 8.23
CA SER A 228 3.02 7.34 8.89
C SER A 228 3.11 8.58 9.78
N LYS A 229 4.22 8.80 10.47
CA LYS A 229 4.45 10.02 11.28
C LYS A 229 4.54 11.29 10.42
N ALA A 230 5.22 11.22 9.27
CA ALA A 230 5.33 12.33 8.33
C ALA A 230 3.96 12.69 7.69
N GLU A 231 3.17 11.69 7.29
CA GLU A 231 1.83 11.89 6.75
C GLU A 231 0.90 12.56 7.79
N ASN A 232 0.93 12.11 9.03
CA ASN A 232 0.18 12.72 10.12
C ASN A 232 0.59 14.17 10.41
N PHE A 233 1.88 14.49 10.29
CA PHE A 233 2.38 15.86 10.43
C PHE A 233 1.88 16.75 9.29
N ILE A 234 1.96 16.29 8.05
CA ILE A 234 1.48 17.02 6.87
C ILE A 234 -0.03 17.30 6.97
N THR A 235 -0.83 16.31 7.38
CA THR A 235 -2.28 16.46 7.56
C THR A 235 -2.60 17.51 8.65
N LYS A 236 -1.88 17.48 9.76
CA LYS A 236 -2.04 18.50 10.81
C LYS A 236 -1.64 19.89 10.32
N PHE A 237 -0.52 20.01 9.63
CA PHE A 237 -0.03 21.27 9.07
C PHE A 237 -1.01 21.84 8.04
N ALA A 238 -1.52 21.01 7.13
CA ALA A 238 -2.51 21.42 6.14
C ALA A 238 -3.76 22.01 6.78
N LYS A 239 -4.23 21.42 7.87
CA LYS A 239 -5.40 21.93 8.63
C LYS A 239 -5.19 23.36 9.13
N TYR A 240 -4.03 23.67 9.72
CA TYR A 240 -3.72 25.02 10.20
C TYR A 240 -3.46 25.99 9.05
N TYR A 241 -2.74 25.55 8.03
CA TYR A 241 -2.41 26.38 6.87
C TYR A 241 -3.67 26.78 6.07
N THR A 242 -4.58 25.85 5.85
CA THR A 242 -5.85 26.12 5.17
C THR A 242 -6.70 27.14 5.97
N CYS A 243 -6.77 26.99 7.29
CA CYS A 243 -7.47 27.93 8.14
C CYS A 243 -6.87 29.35 8.05
N LEU A 244 -5.55 29.46 8.03
CA LEU A 244 -4.82 30.73 7.96
C LEU A 244 -4.99 31.41 6.59
N LEU A 245 -5.00 30.65 5.50
CA LEU A 245 -5.25 31.17 4.15
C LEU A 245 -6.66 31.76 3.99
N TYR A 246 -7.68 31.12 4.57
CA TYR A 246 -9.06 31.60 4.50
C TYR A 246 -9.34 32.80 5.42
N THR A 247 -8.50 33.01 6.45
CA THR A 247 -8.64 34.18 7.36
C THR A 247 -7.76 35.35 6.96
N SER A 248 -6.83 35.18 6.01
CA SER A 248 -5.99 36.26 5.50
C SER A 248 -6.78 37.12 4.52
N PRO A 249 -6.79 38.46 4.68
CA PRO A 249 -7.48 39.34 3.74
C PRO A 249 -6.88 39.18 2.34
N SER A 250 -7.75 39.11 1.33
CA SER A 250 -7.35 39.04 -0.08
C SER A 250 -6.55 40.31 -0.45
N PRO A 251 -5.42 40.20 -1.15
CA PRO A 251 -4.66 41.39 -1.59
C PRO A 251 -5.35 42.19 -2.71
N ARG A 252 -6.64 42.06 -2.89
CA ARG A 252 -7.46 42.70 -3.94
C ARG A 252 -8.47 43.73 -3.43
N ASP A 253 -8.31 44.25 -2.23
CA ASP A 253 -9.05 45.42 -1.77
C ASP A 253 -8.16 46.66 -1.71
#